data_46851e29427e0720011d2936d47d9b27
#
_entry.id   46851e29427e0720011d2936d47d9b27
#
_cell.length_a   1.000
_cell.length_b   1.000
_cell.length_c   1.000
_cell.angle_alpha   90.00
_cell.angle_beta   90.00
_cell.angle_gamma   90.00
#
_symmetry.space_group_name_H-M   'P 1'
#
loop_
_entity.id
_entity.type
_entity.pdbx_description
1 polymer ?
#
loop_
_entity_poly.entity_id
_entity_poly.type
_entity_poly.pdbx_seq_one_letter_code
_entity_poly.pdbx_strand_id
1 'polypeptide(L)'
;RLKDLDAFCENFLHCPLSEFTEQETRLMNYTHLWQRGNIWIFDFFDKAITNDYQVCLQLSGQGCREMEVILEHKGITWQIFLQHILYSYQDVRVKRLDIALDELYKGYGHEDQQILIPDLIKKLHAKEIVLDTLKKWNITGGGSFTDNEDMEANHGLSIYFGSRQSQ
;
A
#
# COMPACT_ATOMS: atom_id res chain seq x y z
N ARG A 1 11.48 -23.98 -6.95
CA ARG A 1 10.44 -22.95 -7.23
C ARG A 1 9.28 -23.03 -6.27
N LEU A 2 8.38 -24.04 -6.40
CA LEU A 2 7.17 -24.12 -5.55
C LEU A 2 7.50 -24.28 -4.07
N LYS A 3 8.55 -25.04 -3.73
CA LYS A 3 9.02 -25.17 -2.33
C LYS A 3 9.55 -23.85 -1.79
N ASP A 4 10.22 -23.06 -2.61
CA ASP A 4 10.76 -21.75 -2.18
C ASP A 4 9.63 -20.75 -1.99
N LEU A 5 8.60 -20.79 -2.86
CA LEU A 5 7.42 -19.96 -2.74
C LEU A 5 6.57 -20.35 -1.53
N ASP A 6 6.40 -21.65 -1.30
CA ASP A 6 5.70 -22.16 -0.13
C ASP A 6 6.41 -21.76 1.17
N ALA A 7 7.75 -21.91 1.21
CA ALA A 7 8.56 -21.43 2.33
C ALA A 7 8.45 -19.90 2.52
N PHE A 8 8.36 -19.12 1.44
CA PHE A 8 8.10 -17.69 1.53
C PHE A 8 6.73 -17.40 2.14
N CYS A 9 5.69 -18.09 1.68
CA CYS A 9 4.34 -17.93 2.20
C CYS A 9 4.26 -18.30 3.69
N GLU A 10 4.81 -19.44 4.08
CA GLU A 10 4.79 -19.90 5.47
C GLU A 10 5.60 -19.00 6.41
N ASN A 11 6.81 -18.63 6.01
CA ASN A 11 7.73 -17.89 6.86
C ASN A 11 7.42 -16.39 6.97
N PHE A 12 6.90 -15.78 5.89
CA PHE A 12 6.66 -14.34 5.86
C PHE A 12 5.19 -13.97 5.86
N LEU A 13 4.37 -14.64 5.06
CA LEU A 13 2.94 -14.33 5.01
C LEU A 13 2.14 -15.09 6.07
N HIS A 14 2.79 -16.04 6.75
CA HIS A 14 2.20 -16.88 7.80
C HIS A 14 0.94 -17.64 7.37
N CYS A 15 0.84 -17.92 6.08
CA CYS A 15 -0.21 -18.74 5.49
C CYS A 15 0.41 -19.66 4.41
N PRO A 16 -0.05 -20.92 4.30
CA PRO A 16 0.50 -21.85 3.33
C PRO A 16 0.12 -21.46 1.90
N LEU A 17 0.98 -21.81 0.94
CA LEU A 17 0.73 -21.54 -0.48
C LEU A 17 -0.58 -22.19 -0.98
N SER A 18 -1.02 -23.26 -0.35
CA SER A 18 -2.29 -23.95 -0.68
C SER A 18 -3.55 -23.09 -0.46
N GLU A 19 -3.45 -21.99 0.29
CA GLU A 19 -4.54 -21.02 0.43
C GLU A 19 -4.62 -20.02 -0.73
N PHE A 20 -3.64 -20.04 -1.63
CA PHE A 20 -3.60 -19.18 -2.80
C PHE A 20 -4.10 -19.93 -4.04
N THR A 21 -4.79 -19.22 -4.92
CA THR A 21 -5.19 -19.70 -6.23
C THR A 21 -4.15 -19.28 -7.27
N GLU A 22 -3.60 -20.23 -8.00
CA GLU A 22 -2.66 -19.97 -9.09
C GLU A 22 -3.42 -19.53 -10.35
N GLN A 23 -2.90 -18.52 -11.03
CA GLN A 23 -3.39 -18.01 -12.31
C GLN A 23 -2.21 -17.67 -13.22
N GLU A 24 -2.39 -17.85 -14.52
CA GLU A 24 -1.45 -17.30 -15.49
C GLU A 24 -1.63 -15.79 -15.59
N THR A 25 -0.53 -15.07 -15.69
CA THR A 25 -0.56 -13.60 -15.85
C THR A 25 0.51 -13.14 -16.82
N ARG A 26 0.34 -11.92 -17.34
CA ARG A 26 1.37 -11.19 -18.10
C ARG A 26 1.62 -9.81 -17.51
N LEU A 27 1.10 -9.57 -16.29
CA LEU A 27 1.28 -8.30 -15.61
C LEU A 27 2.72 -8.15 -15.14
N MET A 28 3.30 -6.98 -15.36
CA MET A 28 4.65 -6.63 -14.90
C MET A 28 5.74 -7.62 -15.37
N ASN A 29 5.52 -8.32 -16.50
CA ASN A 29 6.38 -9.37 -17.04
C ASN A 29 6.49 -10.65 -16.19
N TYR A 30 5.61 -10.85 -15.23
CA TYR A 30 5.49 -12.11 -14.51
C TYR A 30 4.63 -13.11 -15.28
N THR A 31 4.84 -14.40 -15.03
CA THR A 31 4.13 -15.49 -15.71
C THR A 31 3.04 -16.13 -14.86
N HIS A 32 3.14 -16.00 -13.55
CA HIS A 32 2.20 -16.56 -12.60
C HIS A 32 1.77 -15.51 -11.57
N LEU A 33 0.53 -15.60 -11.18
CA LEU A 33 -0.08 -14.85 -10.09
C LEU A 33 -0.69 -15.84 -9.10
N TRP A 34 -0.29 -15.73 -7.85
CA TRP A 34 -0.89 -16.44 -6.73
C TRP A 34 -1.72 -15.43 -5.94
N GLN A 35 -3.00 -15.70 -5.81
CA GLN A 35 -3.95 -14.77 -5.22
C GLN A 35 -4.68 -15.39 -4.04
N ARG A 36 -4.69 -14.69 -2.91
CA ARG A 36 -5.53 -14.95 -1.75
C ARG A 36 -6.21 -13.64 -1.37
N GLY A 37 -7.48 -13.51 -1.71
CA GLY A 37 -8.18 -12.23 -1.56
C GLY A 37 -7.48 -11.09 -2.32
N ASN A 38 -7.03 -10.09 -1.58
CA ASN A 38 -6.29 -8.93 -2.12
C ASN A 38 -4.77 -8.98 -1.84
N ILE A 39 -4.26 -10.12 -1.40
CA ILE A 39 -2.85 -10.44 -1.26
C ILE A 39 -2.41 -11.15 -2.53
N TRP A 40 -1.50 -10.56 -3.29
CA TRP A 40 -1.07 -11.05 -4.58
C TRP A 40 0.44 -11.30 -4.57
N ILE A 41 0.83 -12.47 -5.07
CA ILE A 41 2.22 -12.85 -5.24
C ILE A 41 2.44 -13.13 -6.73
N PHE A 42 3.30 -12.35 -7.35
CA PHE A 42 3.71 -12.58 -8.72
C PHE A 42 5.02 -13.33 -8.71
N ASP A 43 5.13 -14.34 -9.55
CA ASP A 43 6.36 -15.03 -9.76
C ASP A 43 6.72 -15.10 -11.27
N PHE A 44 8.00 -15.19 -11.51
CA PHE A 44 8.52 -15.32 -12.85
C PHE A 44 9.37 -16.58 -12.92
N PHE A 45 9.02 -17.46 -13.84
CA PHE A 45 9.77 -18.65 -14.11
C PHE A 45 9.97 -18.81 -15.62
N ASP A 46 11.12 -18.36 -16.10
CA ASP A 46 11.59 -18.72 -17.43
C ASP A 46 12.96 -19.42 -17.31
N LYS A 47 12.97 -20.72 -17.62
CA LYS A 47 14.19 -21.52 -17.63
C LYS A 47 15.25 -21.02 -18.60
N ALA A 48 14.85 -20.19 -19.57
CA ALA A 48 15.71 -19.77 -20.67
C ALA A 48 16.45 -18.46 -20.40
N ILE A 49 15.98 -17.63 -19.47
CA ILE A 49 16.46 -16.24 -19.37
C ILE A 49 17.31 -15.97 -18.15
N THR A 50 17.03 -16.54 -17.00
CA THR A 50 17.81 -16.28 -15.79
C THR A 50 17.77 -17.44 -14.79
N ASN A 51 18.90 -17.64 -14.08
CA ASN A 51 18.92 -18.46 -12.86
C ASN A 51 18.27 -17.73 -11.67
N ASP A 52 17.73 -16.52 -11.87
CA ASP A 52 17.22 -15.67 -10.82
C ASP A 52 15.71 -15.84 -10.70
N TYR A 53 15.29 -16.46 -9.61
CA TYR A 53 13.90 -16.55 -9.24
C TYR A 53 13.46 -15.24 -8.60
N GLN A 54 12.49 -14.55 -9.21
CA GLN A 54 11.96 -13.28 -8.72
C GLN A 54 10.53 -13.45 -8.24
N VAL A 55 10.27 -12.91 -7.07
CA VAL A 55 8.95 -12.84 -6.45
C VAL A 55 8.60 -11.38 -6.18
N CYS A 56 7.38 -10.99 -6.48
CA CYS A 56 6.85 -9.68 -6.12
C CYS A 56 5.60 -9.85 -5.27
N LEU A 57 5.64 -9.38 -4.04
CA LEU A 57 4.46 -9.27 -3.19
C LEU A 57 3.78 -7.93 -3.43
N GLN A 58 2.49 -7.95 -3.71
CA GLN A 58 1.65 -6.78 -3.85
C GLN A 58 0.47 -6.87 -2.90
N LEU A 59 0.33 -5.85 -2.07
CA LEU A 59 -0.79 -5.63 -1.17
C LEU A 59 -1.51 -4.36 -1.60
N SER A 60 -2.76 -4.47 -2.02
CA SER A 60 -3.64 -3.30 -2.18
C SER A 60 -4.05 -2.75 -0.82
N GLY A 61 -4.75 -1.63 -0.76
CA GLY A 61 -5.26 -1.13 0.51
C GLY A 61 -6.10 -2.17 1.28
N GLN A 62 -6.93 -2.95 0.58
CA GLN A 62 -7.67 -4.06 1.17
C GLN A 62 -6.74 -5.24 1.51
N GLY A 63 -5.74 -5.52 0.66
CA GLY A 63 -4.74 -6.55 0.93
C GLY A 63 -3.88 -6.24 2.17
N CYS A 64 -3.59 -4.96 2.41
CA CYS A 64 -2.93 -4.55 3.65
C CYS A 64 -3.80 -4.86 4.88
N ARG A 65 -5.10 -4.60 4.82
CA ARG A 65 -6.01 -4.95 5.93
C ARG A 65 -6.12 -6.46 6.15
N GLU A 66 -6.18 -7.24 5.08
CA GLU A 66 -6.19 -8.71 5.17
C GLU A 66 -4.87 -9.22 5.78
N MET A 67 -3.75 -8.66 5.37
CA MET A 67 -2.45 -9.00 5.94
C MET A 67 -2.33 -8.57 7.40
N GLU A 68 -2.87 -7.43 7.78
CA GLU A 68 -2.89 -6.94 9.16
C GLU A 68 -3.58 -7.92 10.10
N VAL A 69 -4.73 -8.46 9.69
CA VAL A 69 -5.43 -9.52 10.47
C VAL A 69 -4.54 -10.74 10.68
N ILE A 70 -3.79 -11.18 9.67
CA ILE A 70 -2.86 -12.31 9.78
C ILE A 70 -1.74 -11.98 10.78
N LEU A 71 -1.16 -10.80 10.65
CA LEU A 71 -0.07 -10.34 11.51
C LEU A 71 -0.51 -10.21 12.97
N GLU A 72 -1.68 -9.63 13.22
CA GLU A 72 -2.26 -9.50 14.55
C GLU A 72 -2.45 -10.85 15.23
N HIS A 73 -2.99 -11.85 14.51
CA HIS A 73 -3.13 -13.21 15.04
C HIS A 73 -1.79 -13.85 15.43
N LYS A 74 -0.71 -13.40 14.81
CA LYS A 74 0.65 -13.88 15.13
C LYS A 74 1.40 -12.98 16.13
N GLY A 75 0.79 -11.87 16.55
CA GLY A 75 1.46 -10.89 17.41
C GLY A 75 2.62 -10.16 16.74
N ILE A 76 2.56 -10.01 15.40
CA ILE A 76 3.60 -9.38 14.57
C ILE A 76 3.11 -8.01 14.13
N THR A 77 3.95 -7.00 14.30
CA THR A 77 3.66 -5.66 13.79
C THR A 77 4.13 -5.51 12.33
N TRP A 78 3.58 -4.55 11.60
CA TRP A 78 4.05 -4.19 10.26
C TRP A 78 5.55 -3.89 10.22
N GLN A 79 6.06 -3.25 11.25
CA GLN A 79 7.50 -2.95 11.35
C GLN A 79 8.32 -4.24 11.39
N ILE A 80 7.95 -5.21 12.23
CA ILE A 80 8.65 -6.49 12.34
C ILE A 80 8.54 -7.27 11.03
N PHE A 81 7.36 -7.29 10.42
CA PHE A 81 7.14 -7.93 9.12
C PHE A 81 8.05 -7.38 8.03
N LEU A 82 8.07 -6.06 7.86
CA LEU A 82 8.91 -5.40 6.85
C LEU A 82 10.40 -5.60 7.14
N GLN A 83 10.82 -5.48 8.39
CA GLN A 83 12.20 -5.76 8.78
C GLN A 83 12.60 -7.20 8.48
N HIS A 84 11.74 -8.16 8.79
CA HIS A 84 12.01 -9.57 8.53
C HIS A 84 12.23 -9.83 7.04
N ILE A 85 11.38 -9.32 6.16
CA ILE A 85 11.56 -9.45 4.70
C ILE A 85 12.88 -8.79 4.25
N LEU A 86 13.11 -7.54 4.66
CA LEU A 86 14.27 -6.75 4.23
C LEU A 86 15.60 -7.38 4.67
N TYR A 87 15.65 -8.02 5.82
CA TYR A 87 16.88 -8.64 6.34
C TYR A 87 17.08 -10.09 5.88
N SER A 88 16.02 -10.77 5.46
CA SER A 88 16.12 -12.19 5.08
C SER A 88 16.60 -12.41 3.65
N TYR A 89 16.52 -11.40 2.80
CA TYR A 89 16.91 -11.48 1.40
C TYR A 89 17.88 -10.36 1.03
N GLN A 90 18.90 -10.69 0.23
CA GLN A 90 19.95 -9.72 -0.14
C GLN A 90 19.48 -8.66 -1.16
N ASP A 91 18.52 -9.00 -2.01
CA ASP A 91 18.09 -8.17 -3.15
C ASP A 91 16.63 -7.70 -3.05
N VAL A 92 16.15 -7.48 -1.83
CA VAL A 92 14.79 -6.94 -1.65
C VAL A 92 14.73 -5.48 -2.09
N ARG A 93 13.74 -5.16 -2.90
CA ARG A 93 13.47 -3.79 -3.34
C ARG A 93 12.02 -3.42 -3.07
N VAL A 94 11.82 -2.36 -2.32
CA VAL A 94 10.51 -1.75 -2.18
C VAL A 94 10.27 -0.89 -3.44
N LYS A 95 9.37 -1.34 -4.33
CA LYS A 95 9.02 -0.59 -5.54
C LYS A 95 8.03 0.54 -5.26
N ARG A 96 7.14 0.31 -4.31
CA ARG A 96 6.12 1.27 -3.91
C ARG A 96 5.73 1.04 -2.46
N LEU A 97 5.65 2.10 -1.69
CA LEU A 97 5.10 2.11 -0.34
C LEU A 97 4.17 3.31 -0.22
N ASP A 98 2.89 3.05 -0.03
CA ASP A 98 1.90 4.09 0.23
C ASP A 98 1.68 4.16 1.74
N ILE A 99 1.94 5.33 2.32
CA ILE A 99 1.71 5.58 3.74
C ILE A 99 0.46 6.44 3.83
N ALA A 100 -0.55 5.96 4.57
CA ALA A 100 -1.72 6.74 4.92
C ALA A 100 -1.54 7.31 6.32
N LEU A 101 -1.92 8.56 6.47
CA LEU A 101 -2.06 9.22 7.76
C LEU A 101 -3.54 9.58 7.91
N ASP A 102 -4.20 8.91 8.83
CA ASP A 102 -5.62 9.13 9.10
C ASP A 102 -5.77 10.12 10.25
N GLU A 103 -6.45 11.21 10.00
CA GLU A 103 -6.87 12.14 11.03
C GLU A 103 -8.21 11.65 11.60
N LEU A 104 -8.18 11.18 12.85
CA LEU A 104 -9.36 10.60 13.49
C LEU A 104 -10.24 11.60 14.24
N TYR A 105 -9.74 12.83 14.48
CA TYR A 105 -10.43 13.84 15.27
C TYR A 105 -10.31 15.23 14.64
N LYS A 106 -9.83 16.21 15.41
CA LYS A 106 -9.77 17.61 14.99
C LYS A 106 -8.45 18.04 14.37
N GLY A 107 -7.59 17.12 14.01
CA GLY A 107 -6.30 17.40 13.41
C GLY A 107 -5.11 16.90 14.22
N TYR A 108 -3.93 16.97 13.62
CA TYR A 108 -2.65 16.58 14.22
C TYR A 108 -1.92 17.81 14.78
N GLY A 109 -1.22 17.62 15.88
CA GLY A 109 -0.40 18.62 16.51
C GLY A 109 -0.92 19.04 17.89
N HIS A 110 -0.31 20.07 18.44
CA HIS A 110 -0.79 20.71 19.68
C HIS A 110 -2.10 21.44 19.40
N GLU A 111 -2.95 21.61 20.41
CA GLU A 111 -4.28 22.22 20.28
C GLU A 111 -4.29 23.57 19.56
N ASP A 112 -3.19 24.31 19.66
CA ASP A 112 -2.96 25.61 19.02
C ASP A 112 -2.36 25.53 17.62
N GLN A 113 -1.94 24.33 17.17
CA GLN A 113 -1.25 24.11 15.90
C GLN A 113 -1.86 22.97 15.07
N GLN A 114 -3.14 22.68 15.27
CA GLN A 114 -3.81 21.62 14.55
C GLN A 114 -3.87 21.92 13.04
N ILE A 115 -3.51 20.93 12.24
CA ILE A 115 -3.62 20.99 10.78
C ILE A 115 -4.85 20.19 10.37
N LEU A 116 -5.87 20.89 9.91
CA LEU A 116 -7.08 20.27 9.36
C LEU A 116 -6.92 20.03 7.87
N ILE A 117 -7.37 18.86 7.40
CA ILE A 117 -7.31 18.53 5.96
C ILE A 117 -7.96 19.61 5.08
N PRO A 118 -9.16 20.16 5.39
CA PRO A 118 -9.75 21.24 4.62
C PRO A 118 -8.87 22.51 4.54
N ASP A 119 -8.20 22.85 5.62
CA ASP A 119 -7.32 24.03 5.65
C ASP A 119 -6.02 23.77 4.86
N LEU A 120 -5.50 22.55 4.93
CA LEU A 120 -4.37 22.13 4.12
C LEU A 120 -4.70 22.22 2.62
N ILE A 121 -5.91 21.81 2.23
CA ILE A 121 -6.38 21.92 0.85
C ILE A 121 -6.47 23.39 0.42
N LYS A 122 -7.05 24.27 1.22
CA LYS A 122 -7.12 25.71 0.93
C LYS A 122 -5.73 26.30 0.72
N LYS A 123 -4.78 25.99 1.60
CA LYS A 123 -3.38 26.44 1.51
C LYS A 123 -2.65 25.91 0.27
N LEU A 124 -2.91 24.67 -0.12
CA LEU A 124 -2.36 24.10 -1.36
C LEU A 124 -2.92 24.81 -2.61
N HIS A 125 -4.22 25.10 -2.65
CA HIS A 125 -4.83 25.87 -3.74
C HIS A 125 -4.34 27.32 -3.80
N ALA A 126 -4.16 27.93 -2.66
CA ALA A 126 -3.61 29.30 -2.56
C ALA A 126 -2.11 29.36 -2.85
N LYS A 127 -1.44 28.21 -3.06
CA LYS A 127 0.02 28.10 -3.25
C LYS A 127 0.83 28.65 -2.06
N GLU A 128 0.25 28.65 -0.88
CA GLU A 128 0.93 29.02 0.36
C GLU A 128 1.88 27.93 0.85
N ILE A 129 1.64 26.69 0.41
CA ILE A 129 2.51 25.55 0.68
C ILE A 129 3.19 25.17 -0.63
N VAL A 130 4.51 25.24 -0.64
CA VAL A 130 5.36 24.79 -1.73
C VAL A 130 6.10 23.55 -1.27
N LEU A 131 5.89 22.43 -1.97
CA LEU A 131 6.60 21.19 -1.72
C LEU A 131 7.65 21.01 -2.80
N ASP A 132 8.90 21.33 -2.50
CA ASP A 132 9.99 21.36 -3.48
C ASP A 132 10.21 20.04 -4.20
N THR A 133 9.92 18.92 -3.53
CA THR A 133 10.11 17.57 -4.05
C THR A 133 8.85 16.92 -4.63
N LEU A 134 7.67 17.45 -4.32
CA LEU A 134 6.38 16.88 -4.71
C LEU A 134 5.67 17.79 -5.71
N LYS A 135 5.81 17.50 -6.99
CA LYS A 135 5.30 18.34 -8.08
C LYS A 135 3.81 18.20 -8.37
N LYS A 136 3.18 17.17 -7.85
CA LYS A 136 1.77 16.87 -8.12
C LYS A 136 1.06 16.47 -6.83
N TRP A 137 -0.18 16.85 -6.73
CA TRP A 137 -1.09 16.39 -5.69
C TRP A 137 -2.49 16.20 -6.27
N ASN A 138 -3.28 15.35 -5.62
CA ASN A 138 -4.66 15.07 -6.00
C ASN A 138 -5.51 14.90 -4.74
N ILE A 139 -6.75 15.35 -4.80
CA ILE A 139 -7.74 15.16 -3.75
C ILE A 139 -8.73 14.10 -4.21
N THR A 140 -9.04 13.16 -3.34
CA THR A 140 -10.14 12.24 -3.52
C THR A 140 -11.00 12.27 -2.27
N GLY A 141 -12.29 12.32 -2.47
CA GLY A 141 -13.29 12.33 -1.42
C GLY A 141 -14.61 12.77 -2.01
N GLY A 142 -15.70 12.19 -1.58
CA GLY A 142 -17.03 12.54 -2.02
C GLY A 142 -17.72 13.37 -0.94
N GLY A 143 -18.02 14.61 -1.23
CA GLY A 143 -18.97 15.43 -0.50
C GLY A 143 -19.99 15.97 -1.52
N SER A 144 -21.25 15.93 -1.20
CA SER A 144 -22.25 16.73 -1.89
C SER A 144 -22.06 18.17 -1.42
N PHE A 145 -21.80 19.09 -2.33
CA PHE A 145 -21.95 20.52 -2.04
C PHE A 145 -23.45 20.78 -1.91
N THR A 146 -23.99 20.67 -0.72
CA THR A 146 -25.26 21.26 -0.39
C THR A 146 -25.00 22.73 -0.10
N ASP A 147 -25.93 23.62 -0.48
CA ASP A 147 -25.84 25.08 -0.36
C ASP A 147 -25.67 25.63 1.06
N ASN A 148 -25.44 24.80 2.04
CA ASN A 148 -25.13 25.17 3.41
C ASN A 148 -23.62 25.06 3.67
N GLU A 149 -23.05 26.12 4.19
CA GLU A 149 -21.63 26.33 4.50
C GLU A 149 -20.98 25.30 5.43
N ASP A 150 -21.75 24.36 5.96
CA ASP A 150 -21.27 23.27 6.77
C ASP A 150 -20.94 22.07 5.89
N MET A 151 -19.65 21.96 5.51
CA MET A 151 -19.09 20.72 4.97
C MET A 151 -19.13 19.64 6.07
N GLU A 152 -20.29 19.05 6.30
CA GLU A 152 -20.33 17.75 6.95
C GLU A 152 -19.74 16.74 5.96
N ALA A 153 -18.46 16.43 6.15
CA ALA A 153 -17.77 15.42 5.41
C ALA A 153 -18.33 14.04 5.79
N ASN A 154 -19.42 13.64 5.17
CA ASN A 154 -19.98 12.30 5.32
C ASN A 154 -19.14 11.22 4.61
N HIS A 155 -18.06 11.62 3.91
CA HIS A 155 -17.14 10.73 3.25
C HIS A 155 -15.71 11.22 3.45
N GLY A 156 -14.82 10.29 3.78
CA GLY A 156 -13.43 10.59 4.06
C GLY A 156 -12.75 11.39 2.93
N LEU A 157 -12.03 12.44 3.29
CA LEU A 157 -11.27 13.28 2.39
C LEU A 157 -9.81 12.85 2.44
N SER A 158 -9.21 12.61 1.28
CA SER A 158 -7.82 12.18 1.17
C SER A 158 -7.05 13.07 0.21
N ILE A 159 -5.84 13.44 0.60
CA ILE A 159 -4.89 14.13 -0.26
C ILE A 159 -3.77 13.17 -0.62
N TYR A 160 -3.53 13.02 -1.90
CA TYR A 160 -2.41 12.23 -2.43
C TYR A 160 -1.34 13.17 -2.96
N PHE A 161 -0.12 12.97 -2.50
CA PHE A 161 1.05 13.68 -3.01
C PHE A 161 1.86 12.75 -3.92
N GLY A 162 2.26 13.26 -5.09
CA GLY A 162 2.99 12.51 -6.10
C GLY A 162 2.19 12.23 -7.37
N SER A 163 2.80 11.60 -8.36
CA SER A 163 2.12 11.19 -9.59
C SER A 163 1.74 9.72 -9.50
N ARG A 164 0.44 9.41 -9.70
CA ARG A 164 0.10 8.07 -10.20
C ARG A 164 0.69 7.98 -11.60
N GLN A 165 1.69 7.15 -11.77
CA GLN A 165 1.96 6.66 -13.13
C GLN A 165 0.75 5.82 -13.51
N SER A 166 0.03 6.25 -14.53
CA SER A 166 -0.98 5.41 -15.18
C SER A 166 -0.30 4.13 -15.62
N GLN A 167 -0.74 3.04 -15.05
CA GLN A 167 -0.43 1.70 -15.56
C GLN A 167 -1.14 1.51 -16.89
#